data_3a570589ff6f257cff90bdf4b736424b
#
_entry.id   3a570589ff6f257cff90bdf4b736424b
#
_cell.length_a   1.000
_cell.length_b   1.000
_cell.length_c   1.000
_cell.angle_alpha   90.00
_cell.angle_beta   90.00
_cell.angle_gamma   90.00
#
_symmetry.space_group_name_H-M   'P 1'
#
loop_
_entity.id
_entity.type
_entity.pdbx_description
1 polymer ?
#
loop_
_entity_poly.entity_id
_entity_poly.type
_entity_poly.pdbx_seq_one_letter_code
_entity_poly.pdbx_strand_id
1 'polypeptide(L)'
;MLKNKYVLMLDAPGAAGGGNPPAPPAPAPNAPPSPAPGPAAPAPSGDVVVDNAGVDASKTTWPEDWRTQLAGEKEDKQLTRFSGPKDVYHAWKSLQQRLSSGELKSQLPKDAKPEDLTKWRAENGIPEAHDGYKMPDGLVIGEVDKPLIDVFLKDMHGKNAPPDVVQTAVQSYYKIQEQAIAQQAERDIEHKTEMEDALRSEWGAEYRGNVNAINSMFDGAPGGIKEKIMSARMADGRAILNDPDVLRWFATTSRELNPAATVVPPGGDQMGAINDEIGKIEKLMGNRSSEYWKGPGADKMQARYRELVSARDRKST
;
A
#
# COMPACT_ATOMS: atom_id res chain seq x y z
N MET A 1 -8.74 -7.64 8.08
CA MET A 1 -7.70 -8.70 8.13
C MET A 1 -7.48 -9.23 6.72
N LEU A 2 -6.63 -8.59 5.96
CA LEU A 2 -6.09 -9.15 4.73
C LEU A 2 -5.13 -10.26 5.15
N LYS A 3 -5.59 -11.50 5.09
CA LYS A 3 -4.72 -12.67 5.26
C LYS A 3 -3.65 -12.58 4.18
N ASN A 4 -2.42 -12.36 4.62
CA ASN A 4 -1.22 -12.36 3.79
C ASN A 4 -1.15 -13.73 3.08
N LYS A 5 -1.64 -13.81 1.84
CA LYS A 5 -1.66 -15.03 1.01
C LYS A 5 -0.32 -15.32 0.35
N TYR A 6 0.71 -14.56 0.69
CA TYR A 6 2.05 -14.80 0.16
C TYR A 6 2.83 -15.73 1.08
N VAL A 7 2.33 -16.97 1.18
CA VAL A 7 3.13 -18.09 1.66
C VAL A 7 4.25 -18.27 0.64
N LEU A 8 5.50 -18.21 1.08
CA LEU A 8 6.62 -18.71 0.33
C LEU A 8 6.33 -20.18 -0.03
N MET A 9 5.80 -20.42 -1.23
CA MET A 9 5.90 -21.74 -1.83
C MET A 9 7.33 -21.85 -2.37
N LEU A 10 8.23 -22.31 -1.52
CA LEU A 10 9.45 -22.95 -1.97
C LEU A 10 8.96 -24.18 -2.73
N ASP A 11 9.02 -24.13 -4.05
CA ASP A 11 8.50 -25.06 -5.04
C ASP A 11 8.02 -26.41 -4.52
N ALA A 12 6.71 -26.66 -4.62
CA ALA A 12 6.16 -28.00 -4.57
C ALA A 12 6.65 -28.76 -5.84
N PRO A 13 7.07 -30.03 -5.71
CA PRO A 13 7.47 -30.82 -6.86
C PRO A 13 6.25 -31.22 -7.67
N GLY A 14 6.19 -30.80 -8.93
CA GLY A 14 5.27 -31.44 -9.85
C GLY A 14 4.64 -30.54 -10.90
N ALA A 15 5.24 -30.45 -12.04
CA ALA A 15 4.66 -30.70 -13.36
C ALA A 15 5.64 -30.19 -14.41
N ALA A 16 6.35 -31.13 -15.00
CA ALA A 16 6.94 -30.91 -16.31
C ALA A 16 5.79 -30.69 -17.31
N GLY A 17 5.53 -29.44 -17.62
CA GLY A 17 4.63 -29.02 -18.68
C GLY A 17 5.31 -27.89 -19.42
N GLY A 18 5.86 -28.19 -20.61
CA GLY A 18 6.41 -27.21 -21.52
C GLY A 18 5.32 -26.21 -21.89
N GLY A 19 5.43 -25.02 -21.35
CA GLY A 19 4.69 -23.85 -21.77
C GLY A 19 5.71 -22.78 -22.12
N ASN A 20 5.58 -22.20 -23.32
CA ASN A 20 6.34 -21.04 -23.75
C ASN A 20 6.37 -19.98 -22.64
N PRO A 21 7.50 -19.27 -22.48
CA PRO A 21 7.55 -18.15 -21.57
C PRO A 21 6.45 -17.15 -21.96
N PRO A 22 5.72 -16.58 -20.97
CA PRO A 22 4.76 -15.54 -21.25
C PRO A 22 5.45 -14.38 -21.94
N ALA A 23 4.81 -13.85 -22.96
CA ALA A 23 5.25 -12.64 -23.65
C ALA A 23 5.49 -11.52 -22.62
N PRO A 24 6.50 -10.66 -22.83
CA PRO A 24 6.75 -9.54 -21.95
C PRO A 24 5.47 -8.71 -21.83
N PRO A 25 5.16 -8.21 -20.62
CA PRO A 25 3.98 -7.38 -20.43
C PRO A 25 4.06 -6.19 -21.38
N ALA A 26 2.94 -5.89 -22.03
CA ALA A 26 2.79 -4.70 -22.85
C ALA A 26 3.19 -3.47 -22.01
N PRO A 27 3.85 -2.46 -22.63
CA PRO A 27 4.20 -1.25 -21.89
C PRO A 27 2.95 -0.68 -21.23
N ALA A 28 3.07 -0.32 -19.96
CA ALA A 28 2.01 0.28 -19.20
C ALA A 28 1.42 1.45 -20.00
N PRO A 29 0.08 1.58 -20.08
CA PRO A 29 -0.52 2.76 -20.69
C PRO A 29 0.06 3.99 -19.99
N ASN A 30 0.51 4.94 -20.81
CA ASN A 30 1.05 6.22 -20.34
C ASN A 30 0.16 6.76 -19.22
N ALA A 31 0.79 7.12 -18.11
CA ALA A 31 0.12 7.80 -17.01
C ALA A 31 -0.71 8.96 -17.62
N PRO A 32 -1.96 9.14 -17.19
CA PRO A 32 -2.74 10.27 -17.64
C PRO A 32 -1.92 11.54 -17.38
N PRO A 33 -1.87 12.49 -18.33
CA PRO A 33 -1.16 13.74 -18.12
C PRO A 33 -1.67 14.36 -16.81
N SER A 34 -0.75 14.86 -15.99
CA SER A 34 -1.09 15.66 -14.82
C SER A 34 -2.19 16.62 -15.20
N PRO A 35 -3.26 16.78 -14.40
CA PRO A 35 -4.30 17.74 -14.69
C PRO A 35 -3.61 19.07 -14.89
N ALA A 36 -3.86 19.66 -16.05
CA ALA A 36 -3.42 21.01 -16.35
C ALA A 36 -3.85 21.90 -15.16
N PRO A 37 -3.03 22.87 -14.73
CA PRO A 37 -3.46 23.81 -13.70
C PRO A 37 -4.83 24.33 -14.11
N GLY A 38 -5.80 24.16 -13.20
CA GLY A 38 -7.16 24.58 -13.43
C GLY A 38 -7.18 26.00 -13.99
N PRO A 39 -8.10 26.30 -14.89
CA PRO A 39 -8.14 27.62 -15.48
C PRO A 39 -8.07 28.65 -14.36
N ALA A 40 -7.08 29.52 -14.45
CA ALA A 40 -6.98 30.68 -13.59
C ALA A 40 -8.38 31.31 -13.55
N ALA A 41 -8.86 31.58 -12.33
CA ALA A 41 -10.13 32.25 -12.17
C ALA A 41 -10.16 33.42 -13.16
N PRO A 42 -11.20 33.53 -14.00
CA PRO A 42 -11.22 34.60 -14.98
C PRO A 42 -11.06 35.89 -14.21
N ALA A 43 -10.03 36.66 -14.58
CA ALA A 43 -9.95 38.06 -14.20
C ALA A 43 -11.32 38.65 -14.52
N PRO A 44 -11.91 39.48 -13.66
CA PRO A 44 -13.18 40.11 -13.95
C PRO A 44 -13.03 40.87 -15.25
N SER A 45 -13.39 40.25 -16.35
CA SER A 45 -13.56 40.93 -17.62
C SER A 45 -14.72 41.89 -17.43
N GLY A 46 -14.40 43.15 -17.21
CA GLY A 46 -15.35 44.17 -17.50
C GLY A 46 -15.75 43.98 -18.96
N ASP A 47 -16.96 43.65 -19.18
CA ASP A 47 -17.83 43.83 -20.31
C ASP A 47 -18.82 42.67 -20.33
N VAL A 48 -19.74 42.70 -19.36
CA VAL A 48 -21.01 42.04 -19.57
C VAL A 48 -21.78 42.98 -20.52
N VAL A 49 -21.64 42.71 -21.80
CA VAL A 49 -22.55 43.23 -22.80
C VAL A 49 -23.89 42.56 -22.51
N VAL A 50 -24.72 43.21 -21.70
CA VAL A 50 -26.14 42.83 -21.56
C VAL A 50 -26.82 43.31 -22.85
N ASP A 51 -27.21 42.33 -23.66
CA ASP A 51 -28.04 42.60 -24.83
C ASP A 51 -29.35 43.26 -24.33
N ASN A 52 -29.37 44.58 -24.43
CA ASN A 52 -30.46 45.43 -23.91
C ASN A 52 -31.44 45.72 -25.06
N ALA A 53 -31.94 44.65 -25.66
CA ALA A 53 -33.03 44.78 -26.63
C ALA A 53 -34.33 45.22 -25.89
N GLY A 54 -34.56 46.51 -25.79
CA GLY A 54 -35.88 47.03 -25.49
C GLY A 54 -36.04 48.00 -24.33
N VAL A 55 -34.97 48.47 -23.69
CA VAL A 55 -35.11 49.58 -22.72
C VAL A 55 -34.32 50.78 -23.22
N ASP A 56 -35.03 51.81 -23.55
CA ASP A 56 -34.48 53.11 -23.94
C ASP A 56 -33.60 53.63 -22.77
N ALA A 57 -32.32 53.41 -22.88
CA ALA A 57 -31.30 53.78 -21.87
C ALA A 57 -31.19 55.30 -21.67
N SER A 58 -31.90 56.09 -22.50
CA SER A 58 -31.88 57.55 -22.46
C SER A 58 -32.83 58.17 -21.41
N LYS A 59 -33.61 57.37 -20.66
CA LYS A 59 -34.64 57.89 -19.75
C LYS A 59 -34.44 57.63 -18.26
N THR A 60 -33.38 56.98 -17.84
CA THR A 60 -33.10 56.82 -16.41
C THR A 60 -31.79 57.52 -16.04
N THR A 61 -31.84 58.83 -16.01
CA THR A 61 -30.72 59.64 -15.49
C THR A 61 -30.74 59.54 -13.97
N TRP A 62 -29.88 58.73 -13.43
CA TRP A 62 -29.58 58.76 -12.00
C TRP A 62 -28.85 60.06 -11.66
N PRO A 63 -29.09 60.68 -10.47
CA PRO A 63 -28.33 61.84 -10.01
C PRO A 63 -26.82 61.53 -10.04
N GLU A 64 -25.99 62.50 -10.40
CA GLU A 64 -24.51 62.33 -10.42
C GLU A 64 -23.97 61.91 -9.06
N ASP A 65 -24.62 62.29 -7.98
CA ASP A 65 -24.27 62.02 -6.60
C ASP A 65 -24.90 60.71 -6.05
N TRP A 66 -25.47 59.84 -6.91
CA TRP A 66 -26.17 58.61 -6.49
C TRP A 66 -25.27 57.72 -5.58
N ARG A 67 -23.93 57.71 -5.78
CA ARG A 67 -23.02 56.93 -4.97
C ARG A 67 -22.98 57.44 -3.55
N THR A 68 -22.88 58.76 -3.36
CA THR A 68 -22.92 59.42 -2.06
C THR A 68 -24.27 59.21 -1.37
N GLN A 69 -25.37 59.31 -2.11
CA GLN A 69 -26.70 59.06 -1.57
C GLN A 69 -26.88 57.59 -1.12
N LEU A 70 -26.33 56.63 -1.88
CA LEU A 70 -26.40 55.22 -1.53
C LEU A 70 -25.47 54.84 -0.37
N ALA A 71 -24.26 55.41 -0.31
CA ALA A 71 -23.26 55.15 0.73
C ALA A 71 -23.45 55.95 2.03
N GLY A 72 -24.28 56.98 2.03
CA GLY A 72 -24.42 57.95 3.09
C GLY A 72 -23.48 59.14 2.95
N GLU A 73 -23.10 59.81 4.05
CA GLU A 73 -22.29 61.04 4.05
C GLU A 73 -20.86 60.92 3.50
N LYS A 74 -20.37 59.72 3.27
CA LYS A 74 -19.02 59.45 2.72
C LYS A 74 -19.11 58.60 1.48
N GLU A 75 -18.44 59.03 0.41
CA GLU A 75 -18.30 58.23 -0.80
C GLU A 75 -17.54 56.91 -0.52
N ASP A 76 -18.18 55.78 -0.77
CA ASP A 76 -17.54 54.50 -0.67
C ASP A 76 -16.75 54.18 -1.95
N LYS A 77 -15.41 53.99 -1.84
CA LYS A 77 -14.54 53.63 -2.96
C LYS A 77 -15.00 52.35 -3.68
N GLN A 78 -15.73 51.47 -3.01
CA GLN A 78 -16.27 50.28 -3.64
C GLN A 78 -17.38 50.56 -4.64
N LEU A 79 -18.13 51.66 -4.49
CA LEU A 79 -19.19 52.05 -5.39
C LEU A 79 -18.67 52.68 -6.68
N THR A 80 -17.39 53.12 -6.73
CA THR A 80 -16.80 53.73 -7.94
C THR A 80 -16.68 52.75 -9.11
N ARG A 81 -16.67 51.43 -8.84
CA ARG A 81 -16.64 50.38 -9.85
C ARG A 81 -17.96 50.13 -10.56
N PHE A 82 -19.05 50.67 -10.07
CA PHE A 82 -20.40 50.48 -10.65
C PHE A 82 -20.79 51.70 -11.46
N SER A 83 -21.37 51.46 -12.64
CA SER A 83 -21.82 52.53 -13.54
C SER A 83 -23.12 53.14 -13.05
N GLY A 84 -23.97 52.40 -12.35
CA GLY A 84 -25.24 52.88 -11.81
C GLY A 84 -25.79 52.02 -10.69
N PRO A 85 -26.84 52.47 -9.96
CA PRO A 85 -27.50 51.71 -8.89
C PRO A 85 -28.03 50.35 -9.35
N LYS A 86 -28.39 50.20 -10.63
CA LYS A 86 -28.83 48.93 -11.22
C LYS A 86 -27.71 47.86 -11.13
N ASP A 87 -26.46 48.24 -11.36
CA ASP A 87 -25.31 47.32 -11.30
C ASP A 87 -25.07 46.89 -9.86
N VAL A 88 -25.22 47.78 -8.90
CA VAL A 88 -25.16 47.43 -7.46
C VAL A 88 -26.26 46.43 -7.10
N TYR A 89 -27.48 46.63 -7.59
CA TYR A 89 -28.56 45.67 -7.35
C TYR A 89 -28.30 44.31 -7.97
N HIS A 90 -27.74 44.24 -9.19
CA HIS A 90 -27.38 42.98 -9.83
C HIS A 90 -26.25 42.26 -9.08
N ALA A 91 -25.26 43.01 -8.65
CA ALA A 91 -24.18 42.48 -7.84
C ALA A 91 -24.67 41.93 -6.49
N TRP A 92 -25.56 42.67 -5.82
CA TRP A 92 -26.22 42.22 -4.58
C TRP A 92 -27.05 40.97 -4.80
N LYS A 93 -27.89 40.93 -5.86
CA LYS A 93 -28.71 39.77 -6.21
C LYS A 93 -27.86 38.52 -6.51
N SER A 94 -26.79 38.70 -7.27
CA SER A 94 -25.84 37.62 -7.55
C SER A 94 -25.15 37.08 -6.27
N LEU A 95 -24.71 37.99 -5.39
CA LEU A 95 -24.16 37.62 -4.10
C LEU A 95 -25.17 36.87 -3.22
N GLN A 96 -26.40 37.34 -3.16
CA GLN A 96 -27.50 36.71 -2.42
C GLN A 96 -27.80 35.31 -2.99
N GLN A 97 -27.80 35.15 -4.30
CA GLN A 97 -27.98 33.87 -4.96
C GLN A 97 -26.86 32.90 -4.66
N ARG A 98 -25.62 33.37 -4.65
CA ARG A 98 -24.44 32.57 -4.27
C ARG A 98 -24.41 32.17 -2.79
N LEU A 99 -24.93 33.05 -1.91
CA LEU A 99 -25.14 32.73 -0.50
C LEU A 99 -26.23 31.67 -0.33
N SER A 100 -27.38 31.84 -1.00
CA SER A 100 -28.50 30.90 -0.87
C SER A 100 -28.24 29.56 -1.56
N SER A 101 -27.39 29.51 -2.59
CA SER A 101 -26.94 28.25 -3.22
C SER A 101 -25.90 27.48 -2.42
N GLY A 102 -25.42 28.06 -1.30
CA GLY A 102 -24.35 27.45 -0.50
C GLY A 102 -22.94 27.59 -1.09
N GLU A 103 -22.79 28.32 -2.20
CA GLU A 103 -21.49 28.57 -2.84
C GLU A 103 -20.57 29.42 -1.96
N LEU A 104 -21.15 30.34 -1.17
CA LEU A 104 -20.44 31.14 -0.18
C LEU A 104 -20.89 30.71 1.21
N LYS A 105 -20.09 29.90 1.88
CA LYS A 105 -20.35 29.49 3.26
C LYS A 105 -20.00 30.62 4.22
N SER A 106 -20.87 30.87 5.20
CA SER A 106 -20.58 31.86 6.25
C SER A 106 -19.38 31.42 7.10
N GLN A 107 -18.48 32.35 7.42
CA GLN A 107 -17.40 32.05 8.34
C GLN A 107 -17.94 31.98 9.77
N LEU A 108 -17.43 31.02 10.55
CA LEU A 108 -17.75 30.93 11.96
C LEU A 108 -17.20 32.18 12.69
N PRO A 109 -18.03 32.94 13.44
CA PRO A 109 -17.56 34.06 14.24
C PRO A 109 -16.51 33.58 15.27
N LYS A 110 -15.47 34.38 15.50
CA LYS A 110 -14.38 34.02 16.44
C LYS A 110 -14.87 33.77 17.86
N ASP A 111 -15.94 34.45 18.28
CA ASP A 111 -16.52 34.39 19.62
C ASP A 111 -17.94 33.77 19.57
N ALA A 112 -18.16 32.80 18.69
CA ALA A 112 -19.46 32.13 18.56
C ALA A 112 -19.84 31.42 19.85
N LYS A 113 -21.07 31.67 20.32
CA LYS A 113 -21.66 30.93 21.44
C LYS A 113 -21.94 29.47 21.02
N PRO A 114 -22.04 28.52 21.96
CA PRO A 114 -22.32 27.13 21.65
C PRO A 114 -23.56 26.92 20.75
N GLU A 115 -24.61 27.74 20.98
CA GLU A 115 -25.83 27.70 20.16
C GLU A 115 -25.59 28.15 18.71
N ASP A 116 -24.77 29.17 18.52
CA ASP A 116 -24.42 29.70 17.20
C ASP A 116 -23.52 28.71 16.45
N LEU A 117 -22.62 28.04 17.17
CA LEU A 117 -21.79 26.98 16.62
C LEU A 117 -22.62 25.79 16.14
N THR A 118 -23.63 25.37 16.91
CA THR A 118 -24.53 24.28 16.52
C THR A 118 -25.32 24.61 15.25
N LYS A 119 -25.88 25.83 15.18
CA LYS A 119 -26.58 26.30 13.99
C LYS A 119 -25.67 26.36 12.76
N TRP A 120 -24.48 26.94 12.96
CA TRP A 120 -23.49 27.05 11.89
C TRP A 120 -23.06 25.68 11.36
N ARG A 121 -22.84 24.70 12.27
CA ARG A 121 -22.53 23.32 11.87
C ARG A 121 -23.65 22.71 11.04
N ALA A 122 -24.90 22.85 11.47
CA ALA A 122 -26.06 22.37 10.72
C ALA A 122 -26.17 23.00 9.32
N GLU A 123 -25.97 24.33 9.22
CA GLU A 123 -25.98 25.05 7.94
C GLU A 123 -24.84 24.63 6.99
N ASN A 124 -23.70 24.19 7.57
CA ASN A 124 -22.55 23.72 6.80
C ASN A 124 -22.53 22.20 6.60
N GLY A 125 -23.58 21.48 7.04
CA GLY A 125 -23.70 20.04 6.90
C GLY A 125 -22.75 19.26 7.79
N ILE A 126 -22.14 19.90 8.79
CA ILE A 126 -21.26 19.26 9.77
C ILE A 126 -22.14 18.53 10.78
N PRO A 127 -21.90 17.25 11.05
CA PRO A 127 -22.70 16.50 12.01
C PRO A 127 -22.60 17.07 13.43
N GLU A 128 -23.62 16.81 14.25
CA GLU A 128 -23.65 17.25 15.64
C GLU A 128 -22.53 16.60 16.47
N ALA A 129 -22.24 15.31 16.19
CA ALA A 129 -21.19 14.56 16.85
C ALA A 129 -20.22 13.96 15.80
N HIS A 130 -19.01 13.61 16.25
CA HIS A 130 -17.95 13.10 15.38
C HIS A 130 -18.28 11.77 14.69
N ASP A 131 -19.13 10.96 15.30
CA ASP A 131 -19.60 9.67 14.76
C ASP A 131 -20.69 9.84 13.66
N GLY A 132 -21.22 11.04 13.51
CA GLY A 132 -22.17 11.39 12.45
C GLY A 132 -21.55 11.60 11.08
N TYR A 133 -20.22 11.62 10.93
CA TYR A 133 -19.59 11.68 9.62
C TYR A 133 -19.83 10.38 8.83
N LYS A 134 -20.39 10.52 7.65
CA LYS A 134 -20.59 9.36 6.75
C LYS A 134 -19.24 8.95 6.15
N MET A 135 -18.96 7.66 6.19
CA MET A 135 -17.77 7.11 5.54
C MET A 135 -17.98 7.05 4.01
N PRO A 136 -16.88 7.03 3.24
CA PRO A 136 -16.95 6.82 1.79
C PRO A 136 -17.69 5.52 1.45
N ASP A 137 -18.49 5.56 0.38
CA ASP A 137 -19.22 4.37 -0.08
C ASP A 137 -18.27 3.24 -0.44
N GLY A 138 -18.60 2.03 0.01
CA GLY A 138 -17.81 0.83 -0.23
C GLY A 138 -16.58 0.66 0.68
N LEU A 139 -16.27 1.63 1.54
CA LEU A 139 -15.17 1.50 2.50
C LEU A 139 -15.60 0.68 3.71
N VAL A 140 -14.92 -0.44 3.94
CA VAL A 140 -15.11 -1.28 5.14
C VAL A 140 -13.94 -1.04 6.09
N ILE A 141 -14.22 -0.39 7.23
CA ILE A 141 -13.23 -0.14 8.27
C ILE A 141 -13.07 -1.42 9.10
N GLY A 142 -11.83 -1.94 9.16
CA GLY A 142 -11.49 -3.08 10.00
C GLY A 142 -11.62 -2.77 11.49
N GLU A 143 -11.90 -3.77 12.32
CA GLU A 143 -12.04 -3.58 13.78
C GLU A 143 -10.78 -2.96 14.41
N VAL A 144 -9.61 -3.28 13.88
CA VAL A 144 -8.32 -2.77 14.37
C VAL A 144 -8.17 -1.27 14.07
N ASP A 145 -8.77 -0.79 12.98
CA ASP A 145 -8.65 0.61 12.54
C ASP A 145 -9.70 1.52 13.17
N LYS A 146 -10.80 0.94 13.71
CA LYS A 146 -11.88 1.74 14.31
C LYS A 146 -11.42 2.74 15.36
N PRO A 147 -10.54 2.38 16.33
CA PRO A 147 -10.08 3.34 17.33
C PRO A 147 -9.28 4.49 16.70
N LEU A 148 -8.49 4.23 15.67
CA LEU A 148 -7.72 5.25 14.96
C LEU A 148 -8.64 6.21 14.22
N ILE A 149 -9.62 5.67 13.51
CA ILE A 149 -10.61 6.47 12.78
C ILE A 149 -11.46 7.30 13.75
N ASP A 150 -11.84 6.76 14.90
CA ASP A 150 -12.61 7.51 15.93
C ASP A 150 -11.83 8.72 16.44
N VAL A 151 -10.54 8.56 16.74
CA VAL A 151 -9.67 9.69 17.14
C VAL A 151 -9.59 10.72 16.02
N PHE A 152 -9.36 10.28 14.79
CA PHE A 152 -9.31 11.17 13.63
C PHE A 152 -10.62 11.96 13.45
N LEU A 153 -11.77 11.30 13.54
CA LEU A 153 -13.08 11.97 13.42
C LEU A 153 -13.34 12.99 14.53
N LYS A 154 -12.91 12.69 15.78
CA LYS A 154 -12.97 13.63 16.89
C LYS A 154 -12.15 14.89 16.62
N ASP A 155 -10.94 14.72 16.12
CA ASP A 155 -10.05 15.84 15.80
C ASP A 155 -10.62 16.70 14.67
N MET A 156 -11.13 16.06 13.60
CA MET A 156 -11.74 16.74 12.47
C MET A 156 -13.03 17.48 12.86
N HIS A 157 -13.85 16.86 13.70
CA HIS A 157 -15.06 17.48 14.23
C HIS A 157 -14.73 18.67 15.13
N GLY A 158 -13.70 18.56 15.98
CA GLY A 158 -13.20 19.66 16.82
C GLY A 158 -12.71 20.86 16.00
N LYS A 159 -12.28 20.62 14.75
CA LYS A 159 -11.90 21.67 13.78
C LYS A 159 -13.05 22.12 12.87
N ASN A 160 -14.24 21.60 13.10
CA ASN A 160 -15.41 21.88 12.27
C ASN A 160 -15.17 21.54 10.77
N ALA A 161 -14.50 20.43 10.51
CA ALA A 161 -14.16 20.03 9.13
C ALA A 161 -15.43 19.66 8.35
N PRO A 162 -15.58 20.15 7.09
CA PRO A 162 -16.69 19.76 6.23
C PRO A 162 -16.67 18.24 5.95
N PRO A 163 -17.84 17.60 5.80
CA PRO A 163 -17.95 16.15 5.59
C PRO A 163 -17.20 15.66 4.36
N ASP A 164 -17.19 16.40 3.27
CA ASP A 164 -16.47 16.08 2.04
C ASP A 164 -14.95 16.04 2.25
N VAL A 165 -14.42 16.96 3.05
CA VAL A 165 -13.00 16.98 3.43
C VAL A 165 -12.65 15.75 4.27
N VAL A 166 -13.50 15.42 5.25
CA VAL A 166 -13.30 14.23 6.11
C VAL A 166 -13.35 12.95 5.28
N GLN A 167 -14.34 12.79 4.41
CA GLN A 167 -14.45 11.64 3.52
C GLN A 167 -13.22 11.51 2.61
N THR A 168 -12.80 12.61 1.99
CA THR A 168 -11.62 12.63 1.12
C THR A 168 -10.36 12.25 1.89
N ALA A 169 -10.18 12.75 3.11
CA ALA A 169 -9.03 12.44 3.94
C ALA A 169 -8.98 10.94 4.32
N VAL A 170 -10.12 10.38 4.76
CA VAL A 170 -10.23 8.95 5.08
C VAL A 170 -9.95 8.08 3.84
N GLN A 171 -10.55 8.44 2.70
CA GLN A 171 -10.32 7.71 1.45
C GLN A 171 -8.85 7.76 1.02
N SER A 172 -8.22 8.93 1.13
CA SER A 172 -6.81 9.12 0.80
C SER A 172 -5.90 8.31 1.72
N TYR A 173 -6.21 8.25 3.03
CA TYR A 173 -5.47 7.43 3.99
C TYR A 173 -5.47 5.95 3.57
N TYR A 174 -6.64 5.37 3.29
CA TYR A 174 -6.73 3.97 2.88
C TYR A 174 -6.07 3.71 1.52
N LYS A 175 -6.19 4.64 0.59
CA LYS A 175 -5.50 4.53 -0.70
C LYS A 175 -3.97 4.53 -0.55
N ILE A 176 -3.43 5.37 0.32
CA ILE A 176 -1.99 5.38 0.62
C ILE A 176 -1.56 4.07 1.29
N GLN A 177 -2.35 3.54 2.22
CA GLN A 177 -2.10 2.25 2.85
C GLN A 177 -2.10 1.10 1.84
N GLU A 178 -3.08 1.08 0.95
CA GLU A 178 -3.16 0.08 -0.12
C GLU A 178 -1.95 0.14 -1.06
N GLN A 179 -1.55 1.35 -1.46
CA GLN A 179 -0.36 1.55 -2.27
C GLN A 179 0.92 1.09 -1.55
N ALA A 180 1.05 1.39 -0.25
CA ALA A 180 2.20 0.96 0.53
C ALA A 180 2.29 -0.57 0.63
N ILE A 181 1.15 -1.25 0.82
CA ILE A 181 1.06 -2.71 0.83
C ILE A 181 1.44 -3.29 -0.54
N ALA A 182 0.92 -2.72 -1.63
CA ALA A 182 1.23 -3.16 -2.99
C ALA A 182 2.73 -3.02 -3.31
N GLN A 183 3.32 -1.86 -3.00
CA GLN A 183 4.75 -1.62 -3.17
C GLN A 183 5.62 -2.56 -2.32
N GLN A 184 5.17 -2.87 -1.09
CA GLN A 184 5.88 -3.83 -0.26
C GLN A 184 5.84 -5.24 -0.86
N ALA A 185 4.69 -5.67 -1.39
CA ALA A 185 4.54 -6.96 -2.04
C ALA A 185 5.42 -7.06 -3.30
N GLU A 186 5.52 -6.00 -4.09
CA GLU A 186 6.38 -5.92 -5.27
C GLU A 186 7.85 -6.07 -4.88
N ARG A 187 8.32 -5.30 -3.90
CA ARG A 187 9.70 -5.45 -3.37
C ARG A 187 9.97 -6.84 -2.82
N ASP A 188 8.98 -7.47 -2.15
CA ASP A 188 9.14 -8.83 -1.63
C ASP A 188 9.34 -9.85 -2.77
N ILE A 189 8.67 -9.66 -3.91
CA ILE A 189 8.85 -10.52 -5.11
C ILE A 189 10.24 -10.31 -5.70
N GLU A 190 10.70 -9.06 -5.85
CA GLU A 190 12.04 -8.75 -6.35
C GLU A 190 13.12 -9.39 -5.49
N HIS A 191 13.09 -9.14 -4.19
CA HIS A 191 14.07 -9.71 -3.25
C HIS A 191 14.02 -11.24 -3.21
N LYS A 192 12.84 -11.86 -3.33
CA LYS A 192 12.70 -13.30 -3.44
C LYS A 192 13.41 -13.82 -4.69
N THR A 193 13.20 -13.18 -5.84
CA THR A 193 13.81 -13.57 -7.10
C THR A 193 15.33 -13.47 -7.03
N GLU A 194 15.85 -12.34 -6.55
CA GLU A 194 17.29 -12.13 -6.35
C GLU A 194 17.90 -13.17 -5.43
N MET A 195 17.24 -13.48 -4.32
CA MET A 195 17.68 -14.51 -3.37
C MET A 195 17.67 -15.90 -4.01
N GLU A 196 16.61 -16.26 -4.71
CA GLU A 196 16.52 -17.57 -5.38
C GLU A 196 17.61 -17.73 -6.44
N ASP A 197 17.86 -16.72 -7.27
CA ASP A 197 18.89 -16.74 -8.31
C ASP A 197 20.29 -16.86 -7.70
N ALA A 198 20.57 -16.11 -6.64
CA ALA A 198 21.83 -16.18 -5.91
C ALA A 198 22.06 -17.58 -5.33
N LEU A 199 21.06 -18.15 -4.65
CA LEU A 199 21.19 -19.45 -4.03
C LEU A 199 21.18 -20.61 -5.04
N ARG A 200 20.45 -20.49 -6.15
CA ARG A 200 20.51 -21.47 -7.26
C ARG A 200 21.89 -21.49 -7.90
N SER A 201 22.49 -20.32 -8.10
CA SER A 201 23.85 -20.21 -8.64
C SER A 201 24.88 -20.79 -7.69
N GLU A 202 24.74 -20.56 -6.39
CA GLU A 202 25.69 -21.00 -5.37
C GLU A 202 25.59 -22.49 -5.06
N TRP A 203 24.35 -22.98 -4.84
CA TRP A 203 24.08 -24.36 -4.42
C TRP A 203 24.01 -25.35 -5.58
N GLY A 204 23.76 -24.88 -6.79
CA GLY A 204 23.64 -25.69 -7.97
C GLY A 204 22.70 -26.89 -7.79
N ALA A 205 23.22 -28.12 -7.95
CA ALA A 205 22.44 -29.34 -7.78
C ALA A 205 21.89 -29.55 -6.35
N GLU A 206 22.53 -28.94 -5.34
CA GLU A 206 22.13 -29.08 -3.94
C GLU A 206 20.99 -28.15 -3.55
N TYR A 207 20.58 -27.21 -4.42
CA TYR A 207 19.53 -26.22 -4.12
C TYR A 207 18.25 -26.86 -3.57
N ARG A 208 17.72 -27.87 -4.27
CA ARG A 208 16.48 -28.56 -3.85
C ARG A 208 16.66 -29.28 -2.50
N GLY A 209 17.81 -29.91 -2.30
CA GLY A 209 18.12 -30.57 -1.03
C GLY A 209 18.16 -29.61 0.14
N ASN A 210 18.77 -28.43 -0.03
CA ASN A 210 18.85 -27.40 0.97
C ASN A 210 17.46 -26.81 1.29
N VAL A 211 16.65 -26.51 0.27
CA VAL A 211 15.28 -26.04 0.44
C VAL A 211 14.43 -27.07 1.19
N ASN A 212 14.54 -28.37 0.85
CA ASN A 212 13.82 -29.43 1.56
C ASN A 212 14.27 -29.52 3.03
N ALA A 213 15.55 -29.40 3.32
CA ALA A 213 16.07 -29.42 4.69
C ALA A 213 15.52 -28.24 5.52
N ILE A 214 15.50 -27.04 4.96
CA ILE A 214 14.93 -25.85 5.60
C ILE A 214 13.43 -26.04 5.89
N ASN A 215 12.67 -26.50 4.89
CA ASN A 215 11.23 -26.75 5.05
C ASN A 215 10.97 -27.80 6.14
N SER A 216 11.74 -28.90 6.15
CA SER A 216 11.64 -29.96 7.16
C SER A 216 11.94 -29.45 8.57
N MET A 217 12.90 -28.54 8.71
CA MET A 217 13.21 -27.89 9.98
C MET A 217 12.04 -27.03 10.47
N PHE A 218 11.42 -26.26 9.57
CA PHE A 218 10.25 -25.44 9.93
C PHE A 218 9.01 -26.26 10.23
N ASP A 219 8.78 -27.36 9.51
CA ASP A 219 7.66 -28.28 9.78
C ASP A 219 7.81 -29.00 11.13
N GLY A 220 9.04 -29.22 11.59
CA GLY A 220 9.34 -29.77 12.91
C GLY A 220 9.43 -28.72 14.02
N ALA A 221 9.27 -27.44 13.73
CA ALA A 221 9.37 -26.37 14.72
C ALA A 221 8.15 -26.39 15.69
N PRO A 222 8.35 -26.05 16.98
CA PRO A 222 7.23 -25.94 17.93
C PRO A 222 6.15 -24.96 17.46
N GLY A 223 4.90 -25.20 17.89
CA GLY A 223 3.72 -24.50 17.39
C GLY A 223 3.86 -22.99 17.30
N GLY A 224 3.57 -22.41 16.13
CA GLY A 224 3.56 -20.99 15.83
C GLY A 224 4.94 -20.38 15.52
N ILE A 225 6.04 -21.10 15.63
CA ILE A 225 7.39 -20.59 15.29
C ILE A 225 7.52 -20.43 13.78
N LYS A 226 7.05 -21.42 13.00
CA LYS A 226 7.08 -21.36 11.54
C LYS A 226 6.39 -20.08 11.02
N GLU A 227 5.18 -19.81 11.49
CA GLU A 227 4.40 -18.64 11.10
C GLU A 227 5.08 -17.33 11.49
N LYS A 228 5.70 -17.29 12.66
CA LYS A 228 6.47 -16.12 13.12
C LYS A 228 7.67 -15.84 12.22
N ILE A 229 8.45 -16.87 11.88
CA ILE A 229 9.59 -16.71 10.97
C ILE A 229 9.12 -16.30 9.57
N MET A 230 8.06 -16.92 9.05
CA MET A 230 7.51 -16.60 7.72
C MET A 230 6.95 -15.18 7.62
N SER A 231 6.52 -14.61 8.74
CA SER A 231 6.01 -13.23 8.80
C SER A 231 7.06 -12.21 9.25
N ALA A 232 8.26 -12.67 9.70
CA ALA A 232 9.29 -11.79 10.23
C ALA A 232 9.93 -10.96 9.12
N ARG A 233 10.30 -9.73 9.49
CA ARG A 233 11.01 -8.79 8.62
C ARG A 233 12.26 -8.29 9.30
N MET A 234 13.26 -8.00 8.48
CA MET A 234 14.48 -7.34 8.88
C MET A 234 14.25 -5.84 9.09
N ALA A 235 15.23 -5.16 9.67
CA ALA A 235 15.14 -3.72 9.95
C ALA A 235 14.95 -2.85 8.69
N ASP A 236 15.41 -3.32 7.53
CA ASP A 236 15.20 -2.67 6.23
C ASP A 236 13.83 -2.94 5.59
N GLY A 237 12.99 -3.74 6.25
CA GLY A 237 11.66 -4.13 5.80
C GLY A 237 11.63 -5.38 4.90
N ARG A 238 12.77 -5.96 4.53
CA ARG A 238 12.86 -7.20 3.76
C ARG A 238 12.31 -8.38 4.57
N ALA A 239 11.54 -9.27 3.94
CA ALA A 239 11.14 -10.52 4.57
C ALA A 239 12.41 -11.34 4.91
N ILE A 240 12.50 -11.88 6.14
CA ILE A 240 13.70 -12.57 6.61
C ILE A 240 14.08 -13.77 5.71
N LEU A 241 13.11 -14.45 5.13
CA LEU A 241 13.32 -15.57 4.21
C LEU A 241 13.68 -15.14 2.78
N ASN A 242 13.74 -13.85 2.49
CA ASN A 242 14.24 -13.30 1.23
C ASN A 242 15.72 -12.86 1.37
N ASP A 243 16.34 -13.15 2.50
CA ASP A 243 17.77 -12.88 2.70
C ASP A 243 18.59 -14.14 2.46
N PRO A 244 19.54 -14.12 1.51
CA PRO A 244 20.35 -15.31 1.19
C PRO A 244 21.25 -15.75 2.33
N ASP A 245 21.75 -14.85 3.18
CA ASP A 245 22.62 -15.21 4.30
C ASP A 245 21.84 -15.96 5.38
N VAL A 246 20.61 -15.51 5.64
CA VAL A 246 19.71 -16.21 6.56
C VAL A 246 19.38 -17.61 6.05
N LEU A 247 19.12 -17.77 4.76
CA LEU A 247 18.83 -19.08 4.18
C LEU A 247 20.07 -20.00 4.15
N ARG A 248 21.27 -19.46 3.95
CA ARG A 248 22.53 -20.23 4.10
C ARG A 248 22.66 -20.76 5.51
N TRP A 249 22.41 -19.93 6.50
CA TRP A 249 22.47 -20.34 7.90
C TRP A 249 21.41 -21.41 8.22
N PHE A 250 20.17 -21.23 7.75
CA PHE A 250 19.12 -22.23 7.91
C PHE A 250 19.46 -23.55 7.21
N ALA A 251 20.02 -23.51 6.00
CA ALA A 251 20.44 -24.70 5.28
C ALA A 251 21.52 -25.48 6.04
N THR A 252 22.53 -24.79 6.58
CA THR A 252 23.60 -25.39 7.37
C THR A 252 23.02 -26.01 8.64
N THR A 253 22.26 -25.26 9.43
CA THR A 253 21.67 -25.72 10.68
C THR A 253 20.69 -26.88 10.47
N SER A 254 19.86 -26.84 9.43
CA SER A 254 18.92 -27.93 9.13
C SER A 254 19.62 -29.22 8.71
N ARG A 255 20.74 -29.14 8.00
CA ARG A 255 21.58 -30.29 7.66
C ARG A 255 22.22 -30.92 8.90
N GLU A 256 22.67 -30.09 9.84
CA GLU A 256 23.24 -30.57 11.11
C GLU A 256 22.19 -31.26 11.97
N LEU A 257 20.98 -30.70 12.02
CA LEU A 257 19.85 -31.26 12.79
C LEU A 257 19.26 -32.53 12.15
N ASN A 258 19.08 -32.55 10.84
CA ASN A 258 18.48 -33.65 10.10
C ASN A 258 19.08 -33.83 8.70
N PRO A 259 20.23 -34.48 8.56
CA PRO A 259 20.88 -34.72 7.27
C PRO A 259 20.02 -35.50 6.27
N ALA A 260 19.03 -36.27 6.76
CA ALA A 260 18.10 -37.03 5.93
C ALA A 260 17.12 -36.15 5.14
N ALA A 261 16.79 -34.95 5.64
CA ALA A 261 15.83 -34.04 5.01
C ALA A 261 16.32 -33.49 3.66
N THR A 262 17.59 -33.57 3.37
CA THR A 262 18.16 -33.18 2.06
C THR A 262 17.85 -34.21 0.96
N VAL A 263 17.54 -35.44 1.33
CA VAL A 263 17.35 -36.58 0.40
C VAL A 263 15.88 -36.81 0.11
N VAL A 264 15.03 -36.70 1.13
CA VAL A 264 13.61 -37.02 1.04
C VAL A 264 12.76 -35.92 1.67
N PRO A 265 11.65 -35.49 1.01
CA PRO A 265 10.70 -34.56 1.59
C PRO A 265 10.10 -35.06 2.92
N PRO A 266 9.54 -34.19 3.76
CA PRO A 266 8.87 -34.56 4.99
C PRO A 266 7.78 -35.62 4.74
N GLY A 267 7.78 -36.70 5.53
CA GLY A 267 6.80 -37.79 5.41
C GLY A 267 7.21 -38.96 4.51
N GLY A 268 8.36 -38.89 3.80
CA GLY A 268 8.91 -40.01 3.05
C GLY A 268 9.77 -40.96 3.90
N ASP A 269 10.15 -42.13 3.34
CA ASP A 269 11.09 -43.08 3.99
C ASP A 269 12.49 -42.50 4.03
N GLN A 270 12.74 -41.71 5.06
CA GLN A 270 14.04 -41.06 5.27
C GLN A 270 15.16 -42.06 5.54
N MET A 271 14.84 -43.18 6.22
CA MET A 271 15.86 -44.20 6.54
C MET A 271 16.29 -45.01 5.30
N GLY A 272 15.30 -45.43 4.50
CA GLY A 272 15.55 -46.07 3.21
C GLY A 272 16.42 -45.21 2.30
N ALA A 273 16.05 -43.92 2.16
CA ALA A 273 16.79 -42.98 1.32
C ALA A 273 18.24 -42.70 1.83
N ILE A 274 18.44 -42.58 3.14
CA ILE A 274 19.81 -42.49 3.73
C ILE A 274 20.61 -43.73 3.36
N ASN A 275 20.07 -44.94 3.57
CA ASN A 275 20.77 -46.16 3.27
C ASN A 275 21.08 -46.31 1.79
N ASP A 276 20.14 -45.92 0.91
CA ASP A 276 20.34 -45.91 -0.54
C ASP A 276 21.47 -44.96 -0.96
N GLU A 277 21.51 -43.75 -0.40
CA GLU A 277 22.57 -42.79 -0.70
C GLU A 277 23.92 -43.25 -0.16
N ILE A 278 23.98 -43.75 1.09
CA ILE A 278 25.14 -44.37 1.66
C ILE A 278 25.64 -45.48 0.74
N GLY A 279 24.77 -46.38 0.32
CA GLY A 279 25.15 -47.50 -0.58
C GLY A 279 25.67 -47.07 -1.93
N LYS A 280 25.16 -45.95 -2.48
CA LYS A 280 25.69 -45.36 -3.73
C LYS A 280 27.10 -44.81 -3.53
N ILE A 281 27.36 -44.11 -2.42
CA ILE A 281 28.68 -43.55 -2.09
C ILE A 281 29.66 -44.70 -1.80
N GLU A 282 29.27 -45.73 -1.07
CA GLU A 282 30.12 -46.90 -0.78
C GLU A 282 30.56 -47.66 -2.03
N LYS A 283 29.68 -47.75 -3.07
CA LYS A 283 30.08 -48.29 -4.36
C LYS A 283 31.17 -47.48 -5.02
N LEU A 284 31.11 -46.15 -4.92
CA LEU A 284 32.18 -45.27 -5.42
C LEU A 284 33.45 -45.37 -4.59
N MET A 285 33.36 -45.60 -3.27
CA MET A 285 34.50 -45.81 -2.39
C MET A 285 35.28 -47.07 -2.75
N GLY A 286 34.60 -48.12 -3.25
CA GLY A 286 35.24 -49.36 -3.71
C GLY A 286 36.14 -49.18 -4.93
N ASN A 287 36.01 -48.10 -5.68
CA ASN A 287 36.85 -47.80 -6.83
C ASN A 287 37.74 -46.59 -6.53
N ARG A 288 39.07 -46.84 -6.36
CA ARG A 288 40.08 -45.81 -6.06
C ARG A 288 40.27 -44.75 -7.16
N SER A 289 39.74 -44.98 -8.34
CA SER A 289 39.74 -44.00 -9.44
C SER A 289 38.46 -43.20 -9.54
N SER A 290 37.48 -43.42 -8.68
CA SER A 290 36.21 -42.73 -8.65
C SER A 290 36.30 -41.28 -8.19
N GLU A 291 35.29 -40.53 -8.43
CA GLU A 291 35.09 -39.14 -7.98
C GLU A 291 35.07 -38.99 -6.46
N TYR A 292 34.84 -40.06 -5.71
CA TYR A 292 34.94 -40.06 -4.23
C TYR A 292 36.37 -39.78 -3.75
N TRP A 293 37.38 -40.31 -4.46
CA TRP A 293 38.78 -40.16 -4.11
C TRP A 293 39.51 -39.06 -4.85
N LYS A 294 39.02 -38.68 -6.04
CA LYS A 294 39.71 -37.78 -6.95
C LYS A 294 38.71 -36.83 -7.64
N GLY A 295 39.03 -35.53 -7.61
CA GLY A 295 38.23 -34.53 -8.32
C GLY A 295 37.77 -33.40 -7.41
N PRO A 296 37.21 -32.32 -7.99
CA PRO A 296 36.85 -31.14 -7.26
C PRO A 296 35.66 -31.33 -6.29
N GLY A 297 34.96 -32.49 -6.38
CA GLY A 297 33.83 -32.84 -5.50
C GLY A 297 34.14 -33.85 -4.41
N ALA A 298 35.38 -34.39 -4.36
CA ALA A 298 35.75 -35.47 -3.44
C ALA A 298 35.53 -35.11 -1.96
N ASP A 299 35.99 -33.95 -1.54
CA ASP A 299 35.83 -33.49 -0.15
C ASP A 299 34.35 -33.32 0.24
N LYS A 300 33.55 -32.80 -0.66
CA LYS A 300 32.07 -32.65 -0.45
C LYS A 300 31.40 -34.03 -0.31
N MET A 301 31.76 -34.98 -1.16
CA MET A 301 31.19 -36.34 -1.13
C MET A 301 31.59 -37.08 0.14
N GLN A 302 32.83 -36.92 0.59
CA GLN A 302 33.34 -37.50 1.85
C GLN A 302 32.67 -36.87 3.08
N ALA A 303 32.45 -35.55 3.04
CA ALA A 303 31.72 -34.87 4.11
C ALA A 303 30.26 -35.36 4.15
N ARG A 304 29.63 -35.48 2.99
CA ARG A 304 28.26 -36.00 2.84
C ARG A 304 28.09 -37.41 3.36
N TYR A 305 29.03 -38.29 3.05
CA TYR A 305 29.04 -39.66 3.58
C TYR A 305 29.04 -39.67 5.11
N ARG A 306 29.94 -38.88 5.73
CA ARG A 306 30.02 -38.76 7.20
C ARG A 306 28.70 -38.25 7.82
N GLU A 307 28.10 -37.25 7.21
CA GLU A 307 26.80 -36.72 7.65
C GLU A 307 25.69 -37.81 7.65
N LEU A 308 25.60 -38.57 6.54
CA LEU A 308 24.57 -39.60 6.38
C LEU A 308 24.79 -40.77 7.35
N VAL A 309 26.01 -41.22 7.54
CA VAL A 309 26.32 -42.27 8.53
C VAL A 309 26.01 -41.81 9.95
N SER A 310 26.38 -40.58 10.31
CA SER A 310 26.04 -40.00 11.61
C SER A 310 24.53 -39.84 11.82
N ALA A 311 23.78 -39.56 10.77
CA ALA A 311 22.32 -39.45 10.82
C ALA A 311 21.66 -40.80 10.98
N ARG A 312 22.16 -41.82 10.26
CA ARG A 312 21.69 -43.21 10.38
C ARG A 312 21.89 -43.71 11.82
N ASP A 313 23.09 -43.54 12.36
CA ASP A 313 23.46 -44.06 13.68
C ASP A 313 22.65 -43.37 14.80
N ARG A 314 22.39 -42.08 14.70
CA ARG A 314 21.50 -41.34 15.64
C ARG A 314 20.05 -41.82 15.66
N LYS A 315 19.54 -42.28 14.52
CA LYS A 315 18.16 -42.79 14.42
C LYS A 315 18.01 -44.26 14.77
N SER A 316 19.12 -44.98 14.89
CA SER A 316 19.15 -46.40 15.25
C SER A 316 19.28 -46.61 16.76
N THR A 317 19.53 -45.53 17.52
CA THR A 317 19.60 -45.50 18.99
C THR A 317 18.29 -44.98 19.57
#